data_437b6a9c6db5ec7237c24b918ea9845c
#
_entry.id   437b6a9c6db5ec7237c24b918ea9845c
#
_cell.length_a   1.000
_cell.length_b   1.000
_cell.length_c   1.000
_cell.angle_alpha   90.00
_cell.angle_beta   90.00
_cell.angle_gamma   90.00
#
_symmetry.space_group_name_H-M   'P 1'
#
loop_
_entity.id
_entity.type
_entity.pdbx_description
1 polymer ?
#
loop_
_entity_poly.entity_id
_entity_poly.type
_entity_poly.pdbx_seq_one_letter_code
_entity_poly.pdbx_strand_id
1 'polypeptide(L)'
;DDTVPGVDIIYPDPGFIIDKKEDLLGIVLTHAHEDHIGAIAHVWPKLKCKIYATPFTSVLITEKFKEKKIDITGYLKIVELNSTINLDPFKIEFVTLTHSILEPNGLRIQTPAGNVLHTGDWKCDPDPLIGGNINSERLKEIGNEGVLAMICDSTNVFSSGRAGSVSYTHLRAHETGPY
;
A
#
# COMPACT_ATOMS: atom_id res chain seq x y z
N ASP A 1 -3.72 16.61 13.72
CA ASP A 1 -4.40 16.13 14.94
C ASP A 1 -4.54 17.29 15.91
N ASP A 2 -5.76 17.74 16.20
CA ASP A 2 -6.06 18.87 17.09
C ASP A 2 -5.69 18.59 18.57
N THR A 3 -5.26 17.36 18.86
CA THR A 3 -4.92 16.92 20.21
C THR A 3 -3.54 17.35 20.70
N VAL A 4 -2.64 17.74 19.77
CA VAL A 4 -1.26 18.17 20.12
C VAL A 4 -0.96 19.50 19.45
N PRO A 5 -1.16 20.64 20.16
CA PRO A 5 -0.92 21.97 19.59
C PRO A 5 0.51 22.15 19.08
N GLY A 6 0.62 22.67 17.84
CA GLY A 6 1.92 22.93 17.19
C GLY A 6 2.57 21.69 16.54
N VAL A 7 1.85 20.60 16.43
CA VAL A 7 2.28 19.39 15.70
C VAL A 7 1.46 19.25 14.43
N ASP A 8 2.12 19.41 13.28
CA ASP A 8 1.47 19.30 11.96
C ASP A 8 1.44 17.85 11.44
N ILE A 9 2.40 17.02 11.83
CA ILE A 9 2.55 15.65 11.31
C ILE A 9 3.00 14.71 12.43
N ILE A 10 2.31 13.56 12.51
CA ILE A 10 2.69 12.44 13.38
C ILE A 10 2.87 11.20 12.51
N TYR A 11 4.00 10.53 12.63
CA TYR A 11 4.26 9.25 11.96
C TYR A 11 5.06 8.32 12.88
N PRO A 12 5.01 6.98 12.66
CA PRO A 12 5.78 6.03 13.46
C PRO A 12 7.27 6.30 13.44
N ASP A 13 7.97 6.03 14.53
CA ASP A 13 9.43 6.18 14.61
C ASP A 13 10.11 5.14 13.68
N PRO A 14 10.83 5.57 12.63
CA PRO A 14 11.56 4.69 11.74
C PRO A 14 12.96 4.31 12.24
N GLY A 15 13.31 4.61 13.48
CA GLY A 15 14.66 4.44 14.04
C GLY A 15 15.24 3.06 13.79
N PHE A 16 14.46 1.99 14.05
CA PHE A 16 14.89 0.62 13.82
C PHE A 16 15.32 0.35 12.35
N ILE A 17 14.57 0.88 11.38
CA ILE A 17 14.90 0.71 9.95
C ILE A 17 16.09 1.58 9.56
N ILE A 18 16.21 2.79 10.13
CA ILE A 18 17.33 3.69 9.87
C ILE A 18 18.64 3.05 10.33
N ASP A 19 18.64 2.41 11.48
CA ASP A 19 19.83 1.73 12.03
C ASP A 19 20.28 0.55 11.16
N LYS A 20 19.38 -0.01 10.34
CA LYS A 20 19.62 -1.13 9.42
C LYS A 20 19.52 -0.74 7.94
N LYS A 21 19.65 0.54 7.63
CA LYS A 21 19.44 1.04 6.26
C LYS A 21 20.38 0.41 5.21
N GLU A 22 21.54 -0.07 5.61
CA GLU A 22 22.49 -0.75 4.70
C GLU A 22 21.95 -2.12 4.23
N ASP A 23 21.06 -2.74 5.00
CA ASP A 23 20.38 -3.99 4.66
C ASP A 23 19.05 -3.74 3.93
N LEU A 24 18.62 -2.49 3.79
CA LEU A 24 17.33 -2.12 3.23
C LEU A 24 17.36 -2.16 1.70
N LEU A 25 16.65 -3.10 1.09
CA LEU A 25 16.57 -3.25 -0.36
C LEU A 25 15.67 -2.21 -1.02
N GLY A 26 14.66 -1.73 -0.30
CA GLY A 26 13.73 -0.72 -0.80
C GLY A 26 12.46 -0.61 0.02
N ILE A 27 11.60 0.31 -0.41
CA ILE A 27 10.24 0.51 0.10
C ILE A 27 9.28 0.06 -1.00
N VAL A 28 8.33 -0.81 -0.65
CA VAL A 28 7.29 -1.26 -1.56
C VAL A 28 5.95 -0.70 -1.08
N LEU A 29 5.27 0.05 -1.93
CA LEU A 29 4.01 0.71 -1.62
C LEU A 29 2.83 -0.10 -2.16
N THR A 30 1.89 -0.44 -1.31
CA THR A 30 0.70 -1.20 -1.66
C THR A 30 -0.33 -0.37 -2.40
N HIS A 31 -0.56 0.86 -1.96
CA HIS A 31 -1.52 1.81 -2.52
C HIS A 31 -1.25 3.23 -2.03
N ALA A 32 -2.03 4.20 -2.49
CA ALA A 32 -1.74 5.63 -2.36
C ALA A 32 -2.54 6.37 -1.27
N HIS A 33 -3.16 5.68 -0.30
CA HIS A 33 -3.78 6.38 0.83
C HIS A 33 -2.75 7.07 1.72
N GLU A 34 -3.18 8.14 2.38
CA GLU A 34 -2.29 9.03 3.13
C GLU A 34 -1.60 8.36 4.31
N ASP A 35 -2.26 7.45 5.00
CA ASP A 35 -1.70 6.64 6.09
C ASP A 35 -0.63 5.64 5.61
N HIS A 36 -0.58 5.36 4.31
CA HIS A 36 0.45 4.49 3.68
C HIS A 36 1.59 5.27 3.02
N ILE A 37 1.31 6.41 2.40
CA ILE A 37 2.33 7.18 1.67
C ILE A 37 2.63 8.56 2.27
N GLY A 38 1.84 9.06 3.21
CA GLY A 38 1.95 10.42 3.72
C GLY A 38 3.31 10.74 4.34
N ALA A 39 3.88 9.81 5.09
CA ALA A 39 5.17 10.00 5.74
C ALA A 39 6.38 9.79 4.82
N ILE A 40 6.21 9.30 3.58
CA ILE A 40 7.33 8.85 2.74
C ILE A 40 8.36 9.95 2.49
N ALA A 41 7.93 11.16 2.19
CA ALA A 41 8.82 12.29 1.93
C ALA A 41 9.55 12.80 3.19
N HIS A 42 9.10 12.40 4.38
CA HIS A 42 9.74 12.73 5.67
C HIS A 42 10.75 11.65 6.10
N VAL A 43 10.43 10.38 5.84
CA VAL A 43 11.23 9.22 6.25
C VAL A 43 12.34 8.92 5.24
N TRP A 44 12.03 8.95 3.96
CA TRP A 44 12.93 8.54 2.88
C TRP A 44 14.29 9.27 2.86
N PRO A 45 14.44 10.58 3.19
CA PRO A 45 15.74 11.24 3.20
C PRO A 45 16.76 10.59 4.15
N LYS A 46 16.29 9.88 5.17
CA LYS A 46 17.11 9.13 6.11
C LYS A 46 17.49 7.75 5.60
N LEU A 47 16.65 7.16 4.73
CA LEU A 47 16.81 5.81 4.20
C LEU A 47 17.52 5.78 2.84
N LYS A 48 17.17 6.68 1.93
CA LYS A 48 17.73 6.83 0.58
C LYS A 48 17.78 5.52 -0.21
N CYS A 49 16.75 4.68 -0.07
CA CYS A 49 16.61 3.43 -0.78
C CYS A 49 15.68 3.57 -2.00
N LYS A 50 15.59 2.53 -2.83
CA LYS A 50 14.63 2.48 -3.95
C LYS A 50 13.20 2.43 -3.43
N ILE A 51 12.27 3.01 -4.21
CA ILE A 51 10.83 3.01 -3.93
C ILE A 51 10.17 2.29 -5.09
N TYR A 52 9.33 1.31 -4.79
CA TYR A 52 8.56 0.53 -5.76
C TYR A 52 7.08 0.85 -5.60
N ALA A 53 6.44 1.34 -6.65
CA ALA A 53 5.05 1.78 -6.62
C ALA A 53 4.37 1.52 -7.97
N THR A 54 3.06 1.29 -7.95
CA THR A 54 2.25 1.23 -9.17
C THR A 54 2.14 2.60 -9.83
N PRO A 55 1.72 2.70 -11.11
CA PRO A 55 1.64 3.97 -11.82
C PRO A 55 0.88 5.06 -11.07
N PHE A 56 -0.33 4.77 -10.58
CA PHE A 56 -1.12 5.75 -9.84
C PHE A 56 -0.43 6.21 -8.55
N THR A 57 0.05 5.26 -7.74
CA THR A 57 0.77 5.56 -6.50
C THR A 57 2.04 6.37 -6.79
N SER A 58 2.74 6.07 -7.88
CA SER A 58 3.97 6.78 -8.28
C SER A 58 3.75 8.26 -8.56
N VAL A 59 2.62 8.62 -9.16
CA VAL A 59 2.26 10.03 -9.41
C VAL A 59 2.10 10.77 -8.09
N LEU A 60 1.33 10.21 -7.16
CA LEU A 60 1.02 10.88 -5.89
C LEU A 60 2.27 11.05 -5.00
N ILE A 61 3.13 10.02 -4.92
CA ILE A 61 4.39 10.19 -4.16
C ILE A 61 5.34 11.17 -4.83
N THR A 62 5.37 11.23 -6.16
CA THR A 62 6.20 12.22 -6.88
C THR A 62 5.81 13.64 -6.49
N GLU A 63 4.51 13.96 -6.43
CA GLU A 63 4.05 15.27 -5.98
C GLU A 63 4.44 15.55 -4.52
N LYS A 64 4.30 14.56 -3.60
CA LYS A 64 4.75 14.72 -2.21
C LYS A 64 6.24 15.04 -2.09
N PHE A 65 7.09 14.38 -2.86
CA PHE A 65 8.52 14.67 -2.87
C PHE A 65 8.84 16.03 -3.48
N LYS A 66 8.13 16.41 -4.53
CA LYS A 66 8.25 17.72 -5.19
C LYS A 66 7.87 18.88 -4.24
N GLU A 67 6.79 18.75 -3.48
CA GLU A 67 6.38 19.72 -2.45
C GLU A 67 7.50 19.94 -1.40
N LYS A 68 8.20 18.88 -1.04
CA LYS A 68 9.35 18.92 -0.12
C LYS A 68 10.67 19.30 -0.80
N LYS A 69 10.67 19.53 -2.13
CA LYS A 69 11.88 19.82 -2.93
C LYS A 69 12.94 18.73 -2.84
N ILE A 70 12.51 17.47 -2.77
CA ILE A 70 13.39 16.31 -2.71
C ILE A 70 13.41 15.64 -4.08
N ASP A 71 14.59 15.46 -4.64
CA ASP A 71 14.79 14.73 -5.90
C ASP A 71 14.91 13.23 -5.62
N ILE A 72 14.00 12.45 -6.24
CA ILE A 72 13.99 10.99 -6.21
C ILE A 72 14.33 10.35 -7.55
N THR A 73 14.92 11.13 -8.46
CA THR A 73 15.33 10.64 -9.78
C THR A 73 16.24 9.41 -9.63
N GLY A 74 15.89 8.34 -10.34
CA GLY A 74 16.62 7.07 -10.28
C GLY A 74 16.27 6.16 -9.10
N TYR A 75 15.57 6.66 -8.09
CA TYR A 75 15.13 5.87 -6.93
C TYR A 75 13.72 5.29 -7.11
N LEU A 76 12.81 6.03 -7.73
CA LEU A 76 11.46 5.54 -8.00
C LEU A 76 11.46 4.52 -9.13
N LYS A 77 10.85 3.37 -8.87
CA LYS A 77 10.63 2.28 -9.82
C LYS A 77 9.13 2.05 -9.96
N ILE A 78 8.62 2.29 -11.16
CA ILE A 78 7.21 2.02 -11.46
C ILE A 78 7.08 0.53 -11.73
N VAL A 79 6.12 -0.10 -11.05
CA VAL A 79 5.81 -1.53 -11.12
C VAL A 79 4.44 -1.70 -11.74
N GLU A 80 4.34 -2.53 -12.76
CA GLU A 80 3.08 -2.84 -13.40
C GLU A 80 2.16 -3.66 -12.48
N LEU A 81 0.86 -3.47 -12.62
CA LEU A 81 -0.14 -4.26 -11.89
C LEU A 81 0.02 -5.75 -12.21
N ASN A 82 -0.21 -6.60 -11.23
CA ASN A 82 -0.10 -8.05 -11.33
C ASN A 82 1.27 -8.54 -11.83
N SER A 83 2.31 -7.75 -11.63
CA SER A 83 3.69 -8.11 -11.97
C SER A 83 4.50 -8.51 -10.75
N THR A 84 5.71 -8.98 -11.00
CA THR A 84 6.63 -9.44 -9.97
C THR A 84 7.95 -8.70 -10.04
N ILE A 85 8.46 -8.26 -8.91
CA ILE A 85 9.81 -7.72 -8.76
C ILE A 85 10.70 -8.67 -7.99
N ASN A 86 11.99 -8.73 -8.37
CA ASN A 86 12.99 -9.52 -7.69
C ASN A 86 13.90 -8.58 -6.88
N LEU A 87 13.93 -8.79 -5.58
CA LEU A 87 14.76 -8.09 -4.60
C LEU A 87 15.46 -9.16 -3.76
N ASP A 88 16.45 -9.83 -4.32
CA ASP A 88 17.12 -10.95 -3.68
C ASP A 88 17.46 -10.67 -2.21
N PRO A 89 17.06 -11.52 -1.26
CA PRO A 89 16.48 -12.86 -1.41
C PRO A 89 14.94 -12.89 -1.54
N PHE A 90 14.27 -11.77 -1.77
CA PHE A 90 12.82 -11.69 -1.87
C PHE A 90 12.36 -11.65 -3.33
N LYS A 91 11.22 -12.30 -3.58
CA LYS A 91 10.47 -12.13 -4.81
C LYS A 91 9.07 -11.65 -4.46
N ILE A 92 8.69 -10.47 -4.94
CA ILE A 92 7.47 -9.77 -4.53
C ILE A 92 6.53 -9.65 -5.72
N GLU A 93 5.37 -10.28 -5.64
CA GLU A 93 4.30 -10.21 -6.62
C GLU A 93 3.23 -9.24 -6.12
N PHE A 94 2.86 -8.29 -6.98
CA PHE A 94 1.74 -7.39 -6.78
C PHE A 94 0.46 -8.10 -7.21
N VAL A 95 -0.51 -8.19 -6.33
CA VAL A 95 -1.81 -8.84 -6.57
C VAL A 95 -2.89 -7.79 -6.46
N THR A 96 -3.57 -7.50 -7.56
CA THR A 96 -4.66 -6.51 -7.56
C THR A 96 -5.78 -6.92 -6.62
N LEU A 97 -6.15 -6.01 -5.76
CA LEU A 97 -7.25 -6.11 -4.81
C LEU A 97 -8.29 -5.02 -5.10
N THR A 98 -9.33 -4.96 -4.28
CA THR A 98 -10.31 -3.87 -4.30
C THR A 98 -10.26 -3.08 -2.99
N HIS A 99 -10.33 -1.76 -3.11
CA HIS A 99 -10.34 -0.82 -2.00
C HIS A 99 -10.93 0.53 -2.48
N SER A 100 -10.96 1.55 -1.61
CA SER A 100 -11.52 2.88 -1.94
C SER A 100 -10.55 3.81 -2.70
N ILE A 101 -9.59 3.25 -3.41
CA ILE A 101 -8.60 3.99 -4.21
C ILE A 101 -8.23 3.18 -5.45
N LEU A 102 -7.61 3.84 -6.44
CA LEU A 102 -7.09 3.16 -7.63
C LEU A 102 -5.85 2.32 -7.30
N GLU A 103 -5.72 1.21 -8.01
CA GLU A 103 -4.56 0.32 -7.97
C GLU A 103 -4.17 -0.17 -6.56
N PRO A 104 -5.13 -0.61 -5.71
CA PRO A 104 -4.77 -1.23 -4.44
C PRO A 104 -4.21 -2.62 -4.68
N ASN A 105 -3.12 -2.96 -3.99
CA ASN A 105 -2.44 -4.23 -4.16
C ASN A 105 -2.17 -4.92 -2.83
N GLY A 106 -2.39 -6.22 -2.80
CA GLY A 106 -1.72 -7.11 -1.88
C GLY A 106 -0.33 -7.51 -2.42
N LEU A 107 0.53 -7.96 -1.54
CA LEU A 107 1.87 -8.41 -1.88
C LEU A 107 2.05 -9.86 -1.46
N ARG A 108 2.32 -10.74 -2.43
CA ARG A 108 2.86 -12.08 -2.14
C ARG A 108 4.37 -11.96 -2.09
N ILE A 109 4.94 -12.18 -0.93
CA ILE A 109 6.37 -12.04 -0.68
C ILE A 109 6.95 -13.45 -0.49
N GLN A 110 7.69 -13.93 -1.48
CA GLN A 110 8.45 -15.16 -1.36
C GLN A 110 9.77 -14.86 -0.65
N THR A 111 10.05 -15.62 0.39
CA THR A 111 11.28 -15.54 1.18
C THR A 111 11.94 -16.92 1.23
N PRO A 112 13.22 -17.02 1.63
CA PRO A 112 13.84 -18.32 1.87
C PRO A 112 13.14 -19.19 2.93
N ALA A 113 12.39 -18.59 3.84
CA ALA A 113 11.64 -19.29 4.88
C ALA A 113 10.22 -19.71 4.45
N GLY A 114 9.67 -19.12 3.40
CA GLY A 114 8.31 -19.40 2.90
C GLY A 114 7.61 -18.16 2.35
N ASN A 115 6.36 -18.32 1.96
CA ASN A 115 5.54 -17.24 1.40
C ASN A 115 4.85 -16.43 2.51
N VAL A 116 4.89 -15.11 2.40
CA VAL A 116 4.11 -14.18 3.22
C VAL A 116 3.11 -13.48 2.32
N LEU A 117 1.86 -13.37 2.76
CA LEU A 117 0.84 -12.55 2.10
C LEU A 117 0.58 -11.30 2.95
N HIS A 118 0.90 -10.13 2.39
CA HIS A 118 0.55 -8.84 2.97
C HIS A 118 -0.62 -8.28 2.16
N THR A 119 -1.79 -8.09 2.78
CA THR A 119 -2.99 -7.68 2.05
C THR A 119 -2.98 -6.20 1.66
N GLY A 120 -2.18 -5.36 2.31
CA GLY A 120 -2.49 -3.94 2.32
C GLY A 120 -3.89 -3.73 2.90
N ASP A 121 -4.51 -2.62 2.56
CA ASP A 121 -5.91 -2.38 2.85
C ASP A 121 -6.77 -2.97 1.74
N TRP A 122 -7.78 -3.71 2.12
CA TRP A 122 -8.56 -4.47 1.16
C TRP A 122 -10.01 -4.65 1.55
N LYS A 123 -10.81 -4.89 0.53
CA LYS A 123 -12.20 -5.28 0.65
C LYS A 123 -12.55 -6.21 -0.50
N CYS A 124 -13.26 -7.29 -0.23
CA CYS A 124 -13.81 -8.14 -1.28
C CYS A 124 -15.05 -7.46 -1.87
N ASP A 125 -14.86 -6.60 -2.85
CA ASP A 125 -15.94 -5.98 -3.61
C ASP A 125 -16.08 -6.72 -4.96
N PRO A 126 -17.21 -7.41 -5.21
CA PRO A 126 -17.39 -8.14 -6.46
C PRO A 126 -17.72 -7.21 -7.64
N ASP A 127 -18.13 -5.96 -7.38
CA ASP A 127 -18.53 -4.99 -8.39
C ASP A 127 -17.99 -3.58 -8.04
N PRO A 128 -16.68 -3.39 -8.10
CA PRO A 128 -16.08 -2.11 -7.76
C PRO A 128 -16.41 -1.06 -8.82
N LEU A 129 -16.81 0.13 -8.40
CA LEU A 129 -17.07 1.25 -9.30
C LEU A 129 -15.78 1.87 -9.86
N ILE A 130 -14.64 1.67 -9.21
CA ILE A 130 -13.35 2.22 -9.59
C ILE A 130 -12.29 1.11 -9.51
N GLY A 131 -11.42 1.04 -10.53
CA GLY A 131 -10.34 0.06 -10.59
C GLY A 131 -10.76 -1.28 -11.19
N GLY A 132 -9.90 -2.27 -11.06
CA GLY A 132 -10.12 -3.63 -11.52
C GLY A 132 -10.73 -4.51 -10.43
N ASN A 133 -11.32 -5.63 -10.85
CA ASN A 133 -11.83 -6.63 -9.92
C ASN A 133 -10.68 -7.33 -9.18
N ILE A 134 -10.99 -7.80 -7.97
CA ILE A 134 -10.07 -8.65 -7.21
C ILE A 134 -9.73 -9.92 -8.00
N ASN A 135 -8.46 -10.27 -8.06
CA ASN A 135 -8.01 -11.50 -8.71
C ASN A 135 -8.19 -12.71 -7.78
N SER A 136 -9.44 -13.17 -7.66
CA SER A 136 -9.81 -14.26 -6.77
C SER A 136 -9.12 -15.58 -7.12
N GLU A 137 -8.91 -15.86 -8.40
CA GLU A 137 -8.23 -17.09 -8.84
C GLU A 137 -6.76 -17.05 -8.39
N ARG A 138 -6.09 -15.92 -8.58
CA ARG A 138 -4.70 -15.78 -8.13
C ARG A 138 -4.57 -15.91 -6.60
N LEU A 139 -5.50 -15.34 -5.84
CA LEU A 139 -5.51 -15.50 -4.38
C LEU A 139 -5.71 -16.96 -3.96
N LYS A 140 -6.56 -17.72 -4.64
CA LYS A 140 -6.71 -19.17 -4.40
C LYS A 140 -5.42 -19.94 -4.70
N GLU A 141 -4.78 -19.62 -5.83
CA GLU A 141 -3.50 -20.23 -6.19
C GLU A 141 -2.44 -19.97 -5.10
N ILE A 142 -2.30 -18.72 -4.65
CA ILE A 142 -1.39 -18.34 -3.56
C ILE A 142 -1.69 -19.14 -2.29
N GLY A 143 -2.98 -19.29 -1.95
CA GLY A 143 -3.41 -20.11 -0.83
C GLY A 143 -2.99 -21.58 -0.98
N ASN A 144 -3.17 -22.15 -2.17
CA ASN A 144 -2.78 -23.54 -2.49
C ASN A 144 -1.26 -23.76 -2.50
N GLU A 145 -0.50 -22.73 -2.90
CA GLU A 145 0.97 -22.76 -2.83
C GLU A 145 1.48 -22.78 -1.38
N GLY A 146 0.67 -22.42 -0.42
CA GLY A 146 0.97 -22.32 1.00
C GLY A 146 1.45 -20.94 1.41
N VAL A 147 0.84 -20.40 2.45
CA VAL A 147 1.16 -19.12 3.07
C VAL A 147 1.66 -19.38 4.49
N LEU A 148 2.92 -19.04 4.74
CA LEU A 148 3.57 -19.21 6.05
C LEU A 148 3.00 -18.19 7.06
N ALA A 149 2.78 -16.94 6.61
CA ALA A 149 2.23 -15.88 7.44
C ALA A 149 1.38 -14.93 6.60
N MET A 150 0.35 -14.34 7.21
CA MET A 150 -0.47 -13.32 6.62
C MET A 150 -0.45 -12.05 7.48
N ILE A 151 -0.14 -10.91 6.85
CA ILE A 151 -0.27 -9.57 7.43
C ILE A 151 -1.53 -8.97 6.81
N CYS A 152 -2.57 -8.81 7.62
CA CYS A 152 -3.91 -8.50 7.13
C CYS A 152 -4.46 -7.23 7.77
N ASP A 153 -5.06 -6.35 6.94
CA ASP A 153 -5.96 -5.33 7.44
C ASP A 153 -7.11 -5.97 8.21
N SER A 154 -7.36 -5.45 9.38
CA SER A 154 -8.40 -5.92 10.31
C SER A 154 -9.19 -4.78 10.94
N THR A 155 -9.24 -3.62 10.28
CA THR A 155 -9.90 -2.40 10.76
C THR A 155 -11.34 -2.65 11.22
N ASN A 156 -12.08 -3.49 10.50
CA ASN A 156 -13.48 -3.80 10.79
C ASN A 156 -13.71 -5.17 11.46
N VAL A 157 -12.69 -5.77 12.06
CA VAL A 157 -12.77 -7.11 12.66
C VAL A 157 -13.87 -7.24 13.74
N PHE A 158 -14.18 -6.17 14.46
CA PHE A 158 -15.23 -6.14 15.47
C PHE A 158 -16.60 -5.68 14.95
N SER A 159 -16.69 -5.28 13.68
CA SER A 159 -17.96 -4.84 13.08
C SER A 159 -18.77 -6.04 12.62
N SER A 160 -20.04 -6.11 13.03
CA SER A 160 -20.96 -7.15 12.57
C SER A 160 -21.57 -6.82 11.20
N GLY A 161 -21.87 -7.85 10.41
CA GLY A 161 -22.54 -7.71 9.12
C GLY A 161 -21.57 -7.60 7.94
N ARG A 162 -22.13 -7.29 6.76
CA ARG A 162 -21.35 -7.04 5.53
C ARG A 162 -21.27 -5.54 5.26
N ALA A 163 -20.10 -5.05 5.05
CA ALA A 163 -19.90 -3.71 4.53
C ALA A 163 -20.32 -3.65 3.03
N GLY A 164 -21.14 -2.68 2.63
CA GLY A 164 -21.44 -2.43 1.21
C GLY A 164 -20.19 -2.01 0.42
N SER A 165 -20.29 -1.83 -0.91
CA SER A 165 -19.16 -1.34 -1.71
C SER A 165 -18.63 -0.01 -1.18
N VAL A 166 -17.31 0.09 -0.95
CA VAL A 166 -16.69 1.34 -0.46
C VAL A 166 -16.80 2.43 -1.50
N SER A 167 -16.67 2.09 -2.77
CA SER A 167 -16.84 3.01 -3.89
C SER A 167 -18.23 3.66 -3.87
N TYR A 168 -19.26 2.85 -3.61
CA TYR A 168 -20.64 3.34 -3.53
C TYR A 168 -20.87 4.25 -2.32
N THR A 169 -20.35 3.91 -1.16
CA THR A 169 -20.51 4.73 0.04
C THR A 169 -19.77 6.06 -0.04
N HIS A 170 -18.59 6.10 -0.66
CA HIS A 170 -17.85 7.35 -0.89
C HIS A 170 -18.52 8.26 -1.89
N LEU A 171 -19.03 7.75 -3.01
CA LEU A 171 -19.77 8.54 -3.99
C LEU A 171 -21.06 9.10 -3.39
N ARG A 172 -21.83 8.29 -2.65
CA ARG A 172 -23.04 8.78 -1.97
C ARG A 172 -22.76 9.84 -0.91
N ALA A 173 -21.67 9.74 -0.17
CA ALA A 173 -21.30 10.74 0.82
C ALA A 173 -21.05 12.13 0.18
N HIS A 174 -20.59 12.17 -1.05
CA HIS A 174 -20.45 13.41 -1.82
C HIS A 174 -21.76 13.91 -2.43
N GLU A 175 -22.74 13.05 -2.69
CA GLU A 175 -24.04 13.42 -3.25
C GLU A 175 -25.03 13.94 -2.19
N THR A 176 -24.82 13.65 -0.91
CA THR A 176 -25.74 14.02 0.19
C THR A 176 -25.27 15.23 1.00
N GLY A 177 -24.34 16.01 0.50
CA GLY A 177 -23.98 17.30 1.07
C GLY A 177 -25.19 18.25 1.03
N PRO A 178 -25.46 19.05 2.09
CA PRO A 178 -26.57 20.00 2.07
C PRO A 178 -26.34 21.03 0.97
N TYR A 179 -27.32 21.16 0.11
CA TYR A 179 -27.47 22.30 -0.79
C TYR A 179 -27.89 23.54 0.02
#